data_6f0cfd40748e738b3ff08fbe3cb0bde4
#
_entry.id   6f0cfd40748e738b3ff08fbe3cb0bde4
#
_cell.length_a   1.000
_cell.length_b   1.000
_cell.length_c   1.000
_cell.angle_alpha   90.00
_cell.angle_beta   90.00
_cell.angle_gamma   90.00
#
_symmetry.space_group_name_H-M   'P 1'
#
loop_
_entity.id
_entity.type
_entity.pdbx_description
1 polymer ?
#
loop_
_entity_poly.entity_id
_entity_poly.type
_entity_poly.pdbx_seq_one_letter_code
_entity_poly.pdbx_strand_id
1 'polypeptide(L)'
;LRAEGVGGEIHVTGNTAIDALFRIVDDLPPRPLNSGGLPRLLVTCHRRENWGAAFVPIGLALIELARSPWVRIEVVLHPNPAMANAAQLLLGGYPRIRMIPPLDHRAMVATMRSATLILSDSGGIQEEAPALGIPLLVLRTKTERPEGIACGASRLVGNDRDAIIREARSLLEDGAAYRAMAVPTLPFGDGKASEKITAVIEDWLVRRGHERSCTIA
;
A
#
# COMPACT_ATOMS: atom_id res chain seq x y z
N LEU A 1 -18.37 5.40 -13.00
CA LEU A 1 -19.36 6.48 -13.14
C LEU A 1 -19.83 6.64 -14.60
N ARG A 2 -18.90 6.86 -15.57
CA ARG A 2 -19.31 6.99 -17.00
C ARG A 2 -19.95 5.71 -17.53
N ALA A 3 -19.37 4.56 -17.25
CA ALA A 3 -19.91 3.26 -17.64
C ALA A 3 -21.23 2.90 -16.93
N GLU A 4 -21.51 3.54 -15.81
CA GLU A 4 -22.74 3.37 -15.01
C GLU A 4 -23.83 4.40 -15.37
N GLY A 5 -23.58 5.26 -16.37
CA GLY A 5 -24.54 6.26 -16.82
C GLY A 5 -24.81 7.39 -15.83
N VAL A 6 -23.88 7.66 -14.91
CA VAL A 6 -24.02 8.81 -13.98
C VAL A 6 -24.02 10.11 -14.78
N GLY A 7 -25.10 10.89 -14.63
CA GLY A 7 -25.25 12.19 -15.29
C GLY A 7 -24.42 13.29 -14.60
N GLY A 8 -24.18 14.40 -15.32
CA GLY A 8 -23.43 15.54 -14.83
C GLY A 8 -21.96 15.54 -15.25
N GLU A 9 -21.23 16.55 -14.77
CA GLU A 9 -19.80 16.68 -15.05
C GLU A 9 -18.99 15.70 -14.17
N ILE A 10 -18.08 14.95 -14.79
CA ILE A 10 -17.20 13.98 -14.10
C ILE A 10 -15.76 14.47 -14.25
N HIS A 11 -15.14 14.81 -13.13
CA HIS A 11 -13.77 15.31 -13.05
C HIS A 11 -12.86 14.22 -12.46
N VAL A 12 -11.76 13.92 -13.14
CA VAL A 12 -10.70 13.02 -12.62
C VAL A 12 -9.66 13.88 -11.95
N THR A 13 -9.69 13.94 -10.61
CA THR A 13 -8.83 14.82 -9.81
C THR A 13 -7.63 14.11 -9.19
N GLY A 14 -7.66 12.79 -9.12
CA GLY A 14 -6.70 11.98 -8.35
C GLY A 14 -7.23 11.65 -6.96
N ASN A 15 -6.40 10.99 -6.17
CA ASN A 15 -6.73 10.53 -4.83
C ASN A 15 -6.06 11.42 -3.77
N THR A 16 -6.85 12.04 -2.90
CA THR A 16 -6.35 12.88 -1.79
C THR A 16 -5.50 12.13 -0.76
N ALA A 17 -5.55 10.79 -0.73
CA ALA A 17 -4.64 10.00 0.08
C ALA A 17 -3.17 10.17 -0.39
N ILE A 18 -2.95 10.39 -1.70
CA ILE A 18 -1.61 10.65 -2.25
C ILE A 18 -1.14 12.07 -1.87
N ASP A 19 -2.04 13.05 -1.78
CA ASP A 19 -1.71 14.39 -1.26
C ASP A 19 -1.23 14.29 0.20
N ALA A 20 -1.96 13.54 1.03
CA ALA A 20 -1.61 13.30 2.43
C ALA A 20 -0.29 12.55 2.56
N LEU A 21 -0.06 11.52 1.72
CA LEU A 21 1.19 10.78 1.67
C LEU A 21 2.38 11.70 1.41
N PHE A 22 2.32 12.54 0.39
CA PHE A 22 3.44 13.42 0.03
C PHE A 22 3.71 14.47 1.10
N ARG A 23 2.69 15.04 1.73
CA ARG A 23 2.87 15.93 2.90
C ARG A 23 3.65 15.23 4.03
N ILE A 24 3.30 13.97 4.32
CA ILE A 24 4.03 13.20 5.34
C ILE A 24 5.47 12.95 4.87
N VAL A 25 5.67 12.59 3.61
CA VAL A 25 7.01 12.32 3.05
C VAL A 25 7.91 13.53 3.13
N ASP A 26 7.39 14.73 2.83
CA ASP A 26 8.13 16.00 2.89
C ASP A 26 8.58 16.35 4.31
N ASP A 27 7.77 15.98 5.31
CA ASP A 27 8.08 16.17 6.73
C ASP A 27 9.01 15.09 7.33
N LEU A 28 9.27 14.01 6.60
CA LEU A 28 10.13 12.93 7.08
C LEU A 28 11.60 13.17 6.65
N PRO A 29 12.56 12.69 7.44
CA PRO A 29 13.96 12.73 7.02
C PRO A 29 14.14 11.97 5.69
N PRO A 30 15.21 12.26 4.93
CA PRO A 30 15.49 11.55 3.69
C PRO A 30 15.42 10.04 3.86
N ARG A 31 14.92 9.34 2.82
CA ARG A 31 14.84 7.88 2.85
C ARG A 31 16.21 7.30 3.24
N PRO A 32 16.28 6.44 4.26
CA PRO A 32 17.52 5.79 4.59
C PRO A 32 18.05 5.06 3.34
N LEU A 33 19.22 5.43 2.88
CA LEU A 33 19.90 4.64 1.86
C LEU A 33 20.12 3.26 2.47
N ASN A 34 19.79 2.20 1.75
CA ASN A 34 20.10 0.82 2.17
C ASN A 34 21.62 0.63 2.15
N SER A 35 22.29 1.21 3.15
CA SER A 35 23.73 1.13 3.33
C SER A 35 24.11 -0.24 3.90
N GLY A 36 23.98 -1.29 3.06
CA GLY A 36 24.47 -2.64 3.40
C GLY A 36 23.62 -3.42 4.43
N GLY A 37 22.44 -2.93 4.81
CA GLY A 37 21.52 -3.65 5.70
C GLY A 37 20.79 -4.79 5.02
N LEU A 38 20.28 -5.73 5.82
CA LEU A 38 19.43 -6.82 5.31
C LEU A 38 18.14 -6.26 4.69
N PRO A 39 17.67 -6.82 3.56
CA PRO A 39 16.36 -6.54 3.01
C PRO A 39 15.26 -6.65 4.07
N ARG A 40 14.38 -5.66 4.10
CA ARG A 40 13.27 -5.56 5.06
C ARG A 40 11.96 -5.84 4.36
N LEU A 41 11.26 -6.88 4.76
CA LEU A 41 9.90 -7.16 4.37
C LEU A 41 8.97 -6.54 5.40
N LEU A 42 8.13 -5.61 4.97
CA LEU A 42 7.03 -5.10 5.78
C LEU A 42 5.77 -5.88 5.45
N VAL A 43 5.10 -6.39 6.48
CA VAL A 43 3.89 -7.20 6.33
C VAL A 43 2.73 -6.55 7.09
N THR A 44 1.60 -6.36 6.41
CA THR A 44 0.32 -6.02 7.04
C THR A 44 -0.76 -6.96 6.52
N CYS A 45 -1.54 -7.55 7.43
CA CYS A 45 -2.60 -8.49 7.09
C CYS A 45 -3.80 -8.18 7.97
N HIS A 46 -4.70 -7.31 7.47
CA HIS A 46 -5.74 -6.67 8.26
C HIS A 46 -7.16 -6.94 7.75
N ARG A 47 -7.31 -7.49 6.54
CA ARG A 47 -8.62 -7.79 5.96
C ARG A 47 -9.23 -9.06 6.57
N ARG A 48 -10.55 -9.03 6.78
CA ARG A 48 -11.29 -10.17 7.38
C ARG A 48 -11.16 -11.45 6.59
N GLU A 49 -10.99 -11.36 5.27
CA GLU A 49 -10.78 -12.51 4.37
C GLU A 49 -9.50 -13.30 4.68
N ASN A 50 -8.53 -12.68 5.34
CA ASN A 50 -7.26 -13.29 5.76
C ASN A 50 -7.24 -13.66 7.26
N TRP A 51 -8.37 -13.67 7.95
CA TRP A 51 -8.42 -13.99 9.38
C TRP A 51 -8.53 -15.50 9.65
N GLY A 52 -8.11 -15.91 10.84
CA GLY A 52 -8.20 -17.29 11.28
C GLY A 52 -7.37 -18.25 10.43
N ALA A 53 -8.00 -19.30 9.90
CA ALA A 53 -7.32 -20.30 9.08
C ALA A 53 -6.68 -19.74 7.80
N ALA A 54 -7.23 -18.64 7.24
CA ALA A 54 -6.70 -18.01 6.04
C ALA A 54 -5.35 -17.29 6.28
N PHE A 55 -5.03 -16.94 7.52
CA PHE A 55 -3.73 -16.38 7.89
C PHE A 55 -2.61 -17.43 7.94
N VAL A 56 -2.94 -18.70 8.18
CA VAL A 56 -1.94 -19.77 8.37
C VAL A 56 -1.01 -19.92 7.15
N PRO A 57 -1.49 -20.02 5.89
CA PRO A 57 -0.61 -20.11 4.73
C PRO A 57 0.32 -18.90 4.60
N ILE A 58 -0.19 -17.69 4.87
CA ILE A 58 0.61 -16.46 4.87
C ILE A 58 1.70 -16.55 5.94
N GLY A 59 1.35 -16.92 7.17
CA GLY A 59 2.31 -17.08 8.26
C GLY A 59 3.39 -18.13 7.95
N LEU A 60 3.01 -19.26 7.37
CA LEU A 60 3.96 -20.29 6.94
C LEU A 60 4.90 -19.79 5.83
N ALA A 61 4.43 -18.96 4.92
CA ALA A 61 5.28 -18.30 3.93
C ALA A 61 6.31 -17.38 4.60
N LEU A 62 5.88 -16.56 5.58
CA LEU A 62 6.78 -15.68 6.32
C LEU A 62 7.84 -16.47 7.11
N ILE A 63 7.46 -17.57 7.74
CA ILE A 63 8.38 -18.47 8.44
C ILE A 63 9.44 -19.03 7.47
N GLU A 64 9.02 -19.47 6.30
CA GLU A 64 9.93 -20.00 5.28
C GLU A 64 10.89 -18.92 4.77
N LEU A 65 10.40 -17.71 4.49
CA LEU A 65 11.23 -16.57 4.10
C LEU A 65 12.21 -16.16 5.21
N ALA A 66 11.79 -16.23 6.48
CA ALA A 66 12.62 -15.92 7.63
C ALA A 66 13.76 -16.92 7.89
N ARG A 67 13.75 -18.10 7.25
CA ARG A 67 14.88 -19.05 7.28
C ARG A 67 16.10 -18.52 6.54
N SER A 68 15.90 -17.61 5.58
CA SER A 68 17.00 -16.96 4.86
C SER A 68 17.75 -16.01 5.80
N PRO A 69 19.08 -16.15 5.97
CA PRO A 69 19.85 -15.35 6.91
C PRO A 69 19.96 -13.87 6.51
N TRP A 70 19.62 -13.55 5.28
CA TRP A 70 19.73 -12.23 4.68
C TRP A 70 18.39 -11.46 4.60
N VAL A 71 17.30 -11.96 5.21
CA VAL A 71 15.99 -11.29 5.22
C VAL A 71 15.59 -10.95 6.65
N ARG A 72 15.00 -9.78 6.85
CA ARG A 72 14.33 -9.36 8.10
C ARG A 72 12.87 -9.05 7.80
N ILE A 73 11.97 -9.58 8.60
CA ILE A 73 10.52 -9.41 8.43
C ILE A 73 9.95 -8.60 9.59
N GLU A 74 9.18 -7.57 9.28
CA GLU A 74 8.43 -6.78 10.25
C GLU A 74 6.93 -6.93 9.98
N VAL A 75 6.20 -7.46 10.95
CA VAL A 75 4.75 -7.68 10.88
C VAL A 75 4.05 -6.65 11.74
N VAL A 76 3.28 -5.76 11.11
CA VAL A 76 2.42 -4.81 11.84
C VAL A 76 1.19 -5.56 12.34
N LEU A 77 1.05 -5.59 13.66
CA LEU A 77 -0.07 -6.27 14.31
C LEU A 77 -1.39 -5.54 14.06
N HIS A 78 -2.45 -6.30 13.96
CA HIS A 78 -3.80 -5.75 13.88
C HIS A 78 -4.23 -5.18 15.25
N PRO A 79 -4.97 -4.06 15.31
CA PRO A 79 -5.51 -3.52 16.57
C PRO A 79 -6.44 -4.49 17.34
N ASN A 80 -7.08 -5.42 16.63
CA ASN A 80 -7.90 -6.46 17.28
C ASN A 80 -7.00 -7.48 17.97
N PRO A 81 -7.14 -7.67 19.31
CA PRO A 81 -6.32 -8.56 20.11
C PRO A 81 -6.33 -10.03 19.64
N ALA A 82 -7.47 -10.52 19.16
CA ALA A 82 -7.58 -11.91 18.69
C ALA A 82 -6.67 -12.16 17.47
N MET A 83 -6.59 -11.18 16.55
CA MET A 83 -5.70 -11.25 15.39
C MET A 83 -4.23 -11.08 15.77
N ALA A 84 -3.94 -10.13 16.68
CA ALA A 84 -2.59 -9.93 17.19
C ALA A 84 -2.07 -11.21 17.89
N ASN A 85 -2.91 -11.83 18.72
CA ASN A 85 -2.57 -13.08 19.40
C ASN A 85 -2.35 -14.24 18.42
N ALA A 86 -3.18 -14.37 17.38
CA ALA A 86 -2.99 -15.41 16.36
C ALA A 86 -1.66 -15.23 15.62
N ALA A 87 -1.29 -14.01 15.25
CA ALA A 87 0.01 -13.72 14.65
C ALA A 87 1.16 -14.01 15.62
N GLN A 88 1.02 -13.62 16.90
CA GLN A 88 2.02 -13.87 17.94
C GLN A 88 2.25 -15.36 18.17
N LEU A 89 1.19 -16.17 18.23
CA LEU A 89 1.29 -17.61 18.43
C LEU A 89 1.99 -18.30 17.25
N LEU A 90 1.69 -17.87 16.03
CA LEU A 90 2.25 -18.50 14.82
C LEU A 90 3.69 -18.04 14.55
N LEU A 91 4.00 -16.77 14.77
CA LEU A 91 5.24 -16.13 14.32
C LEU A 91 6.23 -15.78 15.44
N GLY A 92 5.80 -15.77 16.71
CA GLY A 92 6.57 -15.23 17.84
C GLY A 92 7.85 -15.98 18.19
N GLY A 93 8.02 -17.21 17.71
CA GLY A 93 9.23 -18.02 17.95
C GLY A 93 10.38 -17.78 16.97
N TYR A 94 10.21 -16.90 15.97
CA TYR A 94 11.18 -16.74 14.89
C TYR A 94 11.98 -15.42 15.05
N PRO A 95 13.29 -15.47 15.32
CA PRO A 95 14.07 -14.28 15.68
C PRO A 95 14.22 -13.25 14.55
N ARG A 96 13.96 -13.62 13.30
CA ARG A 96 13.98 -12.74 12.14
C ARG A 96 12.61 -12.13 11.80
N ILE A 97 11.58 -12.52 12.54
CA ILE A 97 10.24 -11.95 12.44
C ILE A 97 10.00 -11.07 13.66
N ARG A 98 10.01 -9.77 13.44
CA ARG A 98 9.69 -8.77 14.46
C ARG A 98 8.24 -8.37 14.32
N MET A 99 7.47 -8.49 15.37
CA MET A 99 6.12 -7.93 15.45
C MET A 99 6.18 -6.52 16.00
N ILE A 100 5.51 -5.61 15.35
CA ILE A 100 5.41 -4.21 15.76
C ILE A 100 3.94 -3.86 16.03
N PRO A 101 3.67 -3.02 17.02
CA PRO A 101 2.30 -2.62 17.33
C PRO A 101 1.64 -1.91 16.16
N PRO A 102 0.31 -1.74 16.19
CA PRO A 102 -0.38 -0.91 15.22
C PRO A 102 0.27 0.48 15.12
N LEU A 103 0.42 0.97 13.90
CA LEU A 103 1.05 2.25 13.59
C LEU A 103 0.00 3.27 13.18
N ASP A 104 0.20 4.54 13.53
CA ASP A 104 -0.51 5.64 12.89
C ASP A 104 -0.01 5.83 11.44
N HIS A 105 -0.69 6.68 10.66
CA HIS A 105 -0.38 6.86 9.25
C HIS A 105 1.04 7.37 9.02
N ARG A 106 1.51 8.34 9.83
CA ARG A 106 2.87 8.90 9.72
C ARG A 106 3.94 7.83 9.98
N ALA A 107 3.77 7.06 11.04
CA ALA A 107 4.67 5.97 11.38
C ALA A 107 4.63 4.84 10.33
N MET A 108 3.45 4.54 9.76
CA MET A 108 3.31 3.57 8.68
C MET A 108 4.06 4.03 7.43
N VAL A 109 3.91 5.28 6.99
CA VAL A 109 4.65 5.86 5.85
C VAL A 109 6.15 5.79 6.07
N ALA A 110 6.62 6.18 7.27
CA ALA A 110 8.04 6.08 7.63
C ALA A 110 8.56 4.63 7.56
N THR A 111 7.76 3.67 8.04
CA THR A 111 8.07 2.24 8.01
C THR A 111 8.08 1.71 6.59
N MET A 112 7.09 2.05 5.78
CA MET A 112 7.04 1.70 4.35
C MET A 112 8.28 2.20 3.61
N ARG A 113 8.66 3.47 3.79
CA ARG A 113 9.85 4.06 3.14
C ARG A 113 11.15 3.33 3.45
N SER A 114 11.22 2.62 4.57
CA SER A 114 12.39 1.84 4.97
C SER A 114 12.31 0.37 4.51
N ALA A 115 11.17 -0.07 3.96
CA ALA A 115 11.00 -1.42 3.45
C ALA A 115 11.67 -1.61 2.08
N THR A 116 12.16 -2.82 1.84
CA THR A 116 12.59 -3.30 0.53
C THR A 116 11.40 -3.83 -0.25
N LEU A 117 10.51 -4.55 0.41
CA LEU A 117 9.34 -5.19 -0.17
C LEU A 117 8.19 -5.11 0.83
N ILE A 118 6.97 -4.86 0.35
CA ILE A 118 5.75 -4.85 1.16
C ILE A 118 4.89 -6.05 0.76
N LEU A 119 4.33 -6.75 1.76
CA LEU A 119 3.27 -7.73 1.62
C LEU A 119 2.04 -7.19 2.33
N SER A 120 0.95 -6.93 1.61
CA SER A 120 -0.22 -6.30 2.22
C SER A 120 -1.54 -6.65 1.55
N ASP A 121 -2.61 -6.69 2.33
CA ASP A 121 -4.00 -6.76 1.88
C ASP A 121 -4.74 -5.40 1.95
N SER A 122 -4.06 -4.35 2.40
CA SER A 122 -4.61 -3.01 2.59
C SER A 122 -4.81 -2.26 1.27
N GLY A 123 -6.01 -1.69 1.05
CA GLY A 123 -6.29 -0.83 -0.10
C GLY A 123 -5.45 0.44 -0.11
N GLY A 124 -5.26 1.09 1.05
CA GLY A 124 -4.45 2.31 1.16
C GLY A 124 -2.97 2.05 0.81
N ILE A 125 -2.40 0.94 1.30
CA ILE A 125 -1.02 0.57 0.95
C ILE A 125 -0.87 0.26 -0.55
N GLN A 126 -1.92 -0.30 -1.19
CA GLN A 126 -1.91 -0.50 -2.64
C GLN A 126 -1.87 0.82 -3.43
N GLU A 127 -2.40 1.89 -2.87
CA GLU A 127 -2.34 3.24 -3.46
C GLU A 127 -1.01 3.93 -3.17
N GLU A 128 -0.48 3.80 -1.96
CA GLU A 128 0.69 4.52 -1.46
C GLU A 128 2.04 3.89 -1.86
N ALA A 129 2.15 2.56 -1.84
CA ALA A 129 3.41 1.87 -2.13
C ALA A 129 3.95 2.16 -3.55
N PRO A 130 3.13 2.20 -4.62
CA PRO A 130 3.56 2.62 -5.95
C PRO A 130 4.15 4.03 -5.97
N ALA A 131 3.52 4.99 -5.28
CA ALA A 131 4.00 6.37 -5.23
C ALA A 131 5.36 6.49 -4.52
N LEU A 132 5.64 5.62 -3.56
CA LEU A 132 6.91 5.53 -2.86
C LEU A 132 7.99 4.73 -3.63
N GLY A 133 7.64 4.10 -4.76
CA GLY A 133 8.54 3.23 -5.52
C GLY A 133 8.95 1.98 -4.73
N ILE A 134 8.02 1.40 -3.98
CA ILE A 134 8.28 0.20 -3.18
C ILE A 134 7.46 -0.95 -3.74
N PRO A 135 8.11 -2.05 -4.18
CA PRO A 135 7.41 -3.23 -4.66
C PRO A 135 6.39 -3.75 -3.66
N LEU A 136 5.19 -4.09 -4.16
CA LEU A 136 4.10 -4.59 -3.34
C LEU A 136 3.59 -5.94 -3.82
N LEU A 137 3.57 -6.93 -2.94
CA LEU A 137 2.85 -8.18 -3.11
C LEU A 137 1.49 -8.08 -2.38
N VAL A 138 0.42 -8.14 -3.15
CA VAL A 138 -0.95 -7.99 -2.66
C VAL A 138 -1.47 -9.34 -2.18
N LEU A 139 -1.72 -9.47 -0.87
CA LEU A 139 -2.21 -10.68 -0.21
C LEU A 139 -3.74 -10.85 -0.41
N ARG A 140 -4.18 -10.73 -1.64
CA ARG A 140 -5.60 -10.84 -2.06
C ARG A 140 -5.69 -11.58 -3.40
N THR A 141 -6.80 -12.29 -3.60
CA THR A 141 -7.10 -12.95 -4.87
C THR A 141 -7.67 -11.99 -5.92
N LYS A 142 -8.28 -10.88 -5.46
CA LYS A 142 -8.83 -9.80 -6.29
C LYS A 142 -8.49 -8.46 -5.65
N THR A 143 -8.38 -7.42 -6.48
CA THR A 143 -8.18 -6.05 -6.00
C THR A 143 -9.12 -5.09 -6.70
N GLU A 144 -9.53 -4.06 -5.97
CA GLU A 144 -10.25 -2.88 -6.49
C GLU A 144 -9.25 -1.79 -6.96
N ARG A 145 -7.96 -2.11 -7.02
CA ARG A 145 -6.86 -1.21 -7.39
C ARG A 145 -6.04 -1.81 -8.55
N PRO A 146 -6.69 -2.08 -9.71
CA PRO A 146 -6.02 -2.72 -10.84
C PRO A 146 -4.90 -1.85 -11.43
N GLU A 147 -4.95 -0.53 -11.22
CA GLU A 147 -3.97 0.44 -11.73
C GLU A 147 -2.55 0.14 -11.21
N GLY A 148 -2.40 -0.25 -9.93
CA GLY A 148 -1.12 -0.63 -9.34
C GLY A 148 -0.53 -1.90 -9.96
N ILE A 149 -1.39 -2.82 -10.39
CA ILE A 149 -0.98 -4.02 -11.12
C ILE A 149 -0.58 -3.66 -12.56
N ALA A 150 -1.41 -2.86 -13.23
CA ALA A 150 -1.21 -2.47 -14.63
C ALA A 150 0.08 -1.68 -14.84
N CYS A 151 0.49 -0.83 -13.88
CA CYS A 151 1.76 -0.11 -13.95
C CYS A 151 2.97 -0.93 -13.49
N GLY A 152 2.78 -2.20 -13.09
CA GLY A 152 3.87 -3.10 -12.69
C GLY A 152 4.42 -2.87 -11.28
N ALA A 153 3.86 -1.95 -10.49
CA ALA A 153 4.32 -1.66 -9.11
C ALA A 153 3.80 -2.67 -8.07
N SER A 154 2.77 -3.45 -8.42
CA SER A 154 2.14 -4.42 -7.53
C SER A 154 1.88 -5.75 -8.24
N ARG A 155 1.89 -6.87 -7.48
CA ARG A 155 1.51 -8.20 -7.96
C ARG A 155 0.51 -8.85 -7.01
N LEU A 156 -0.54 -9.47 -7.56
CA LEU A 156 -1.47 -10.27 -6.79
C LEU A 156 -0.84 -11.65 -6.49
N VAL A 157 -0.77 -12.01 -5.22
CA VAL A 157 -0.25 -13.31 -4.77
C VAL A 157 -1.29 -14.12 -3.97
N GLY A 158 -2.40 -13.48 -3.58
CA GLY A 158 -3.40 -14.12 -2.74
C GLY A 158 -2.85 -14.44 -1.34
N ASN A 159 -3.45 -15.45 -0.73
CA ASN A 159 -2.98 -16.07 0.51
C ASN A 159 -2.31 -17.44 0.26
N ASP A 160 -1.91 -17.72 -0.97
CA ASP A 160 -1.21 -18.95 -1.33
C ASP A 160 0.25 -18.89 -0.87
N ARG A 161 0.62 -19.85 -0.02
CA ARG A 161 1.95 -19.93 0.58
C ARG A 161 3.07 -19.94 -0.45
N ASP A 162 2.93 -20.78 -1.46
CA ASP A 162 4.01 -21.02 -2.44
C ASP A 162 4.11 -19.88 -3.45
N ALA A 163 3.00 -19.25 -3.79
CA ALA A 163 3.00 -18.02 -4.58
C ALA A 163 3.69 -16.87 -3.84
N ILE A 164 3.39 -16.67 -2.55
CA ILE A 164 4.04 -15.64 -1.72
C ILE A 164 5.56 -15.86 -1.67
N ILE A 165 6.00 -17.10 -1.40
CA ILE A 165 7.43 -17.43 -1.32
C ILE A 165 8.11 -17.19 -2.68
N ARG A 166 7.54 -17.68 -3.75
CA ARG A 166 8.10 -17.56 -5.11
C ARG A 166 8.27 -16.10 -5.51
N GLU A 167 7.20 -15.30 -5.40
CA GLU A 167 7.23 -13.89 -5.80
C GLU A 167 8.14 -13.05 -4.90
N ALA A 168 8.15 -13.30 -3.58
CA ALA A 168 9.05 -12.60 -2.67
C ALA A 168 10.51 -12.93 -2.97
N ARG A 169 10.86 -14.20 -3.16
CA ARG A 169 12.24 -14.61 -3.54
C ARG A 169 12.65 -14.00 -4.87
N SER A 170 11.78 -14.06 -5.88
CA SER A 170 12.06 -13.46 -7.19
C SER A 170 12.48 -12.00 -7.07
N LEU A 171 11.78 -11.20 -6.24
CA LEU A 171 12.10 -9.78 -6.04
C LEU A 171 13.32 -9.54 -5.15
N LEU A 172 13.62 -10.45 -4.22
CA LEU A 172 14.73 -10.29 -3.29
C LEU A 172 16.07 -10.82 -3.83
N GLU A 173 16.02 -11.79 -4.74
CA GLU A 173 17.19 -12.47 -5.30
C GLU A 173 17.56 -11.96 -6.71
N ASP A 174 16.56 -11.47 -7.48
CA ASP A 174 16.78 -10.87 -8.80
C ASP A 174 16.72 -9.34 -8.74
N GLY A 175 17.89 -8.72 -8.73
CA GLY A 175 18.00 -7.26 -8.73
C GLY A 175 17.41 -6.57 -9.96
N ALA A 176 17.29 -7.25 -11.12
CA ALA A 176 16.64 -6.67 -12.29
C ALA A 176 15.12 -6.65 -12.12
N ALA A 177 14.53 -7.77 -11.67
CA ALA A 177 13.11 -7.86 -11.35
C ALA A 177 12.71 -6.83 -10.25
N TYR A 178 13.55 -6.70 -9.22
CA TYR A 178 13.35 -5.70 -8.17
C TYR A 178 13.33 -4.27 -8.73
N ARG A 179 14.38 -3.89 -9.48
CA ARG A 179 14.48 -2.53 -10.04
C ARG A 179 13.36 -2.18 -11.00
N ALA A 180 12.89 -3.16 -11.78
CA ALA A 180 11.76 -2.95 -12.67
C ALA A 180 10.47 -2.60 -11.93
N MET A 181 10.29 -3.13 -10.71
CA MET A 181 9.11 -2.90 -9.88
C MET A 181 9.30 -1.74 -8.89
N ALA A 182 10.54 -1.42 -8.50
CA ALA A 182 10.88 -0.39 -7.52
C ALA A 182 10.99 1.02 -8.13
N VAL A 183 10.13 1.33 -9.09
CA VAL A 183 10.06 2.64 -9.75
C VAL A 183 8.86 3.40 -9.21
N PRO A 184 9.04 4.63 -8.67
CA PRO A 184 7.89 5.47 -8.29
C PRO A 184 6.94 5.68 -9.46
N THR A 185 5.67 5.35 -9.26
CA THR A 185 4.59 5.52 -10.24
C THR A 185 3.38 6.11 -9.55
N LEU A 186 2.60 6.92 -10.26
CA LEU A 186 1.52 7.71 -9.71
C LEU A 186 0.14 7.33 -10.30
N PRO A 187 -0.24 6.03 -10.31
CA PRO A 187 -1.49 5.61 -10.95
C PRO A 187 -2.74 6.14 -10.24
N PHE A 188 -2.61 6.57 -8.99
CA PHE A 188 -3.72 7.04 -8.16
C PHE A 188 -3.74 8.58 -7.98
N GLY A 189 -2.78 9.32 -8.53
CA GLY A 189 -2.72 10.78 -8.43
C GLY A 189 -1.31 11.30 -8.21
N ASP A 190 -1.15 12.59 -8.48
CA ASP A 190 0.13 13.32 -8.48
C ASP A 190 0.35 14.16 -7.20
N GLY A 191 -0.46 13.96 -6.16
CA GLY A 191 -0.41 14.72 -4.92
C GLY A 191 -1.05 16.10 -4.99
N LYS A 192 -1.84 16.38 -6.03
CA LYS A 192 -2.55 17.66 -6.26
C LYS A 192 -4.05 17.47 -6.37
N ALA A 193 -4.59 16.39 -5.86
CA ALA A 193 -6.02 16.11 -5.96
C ALA A 193 -6.86 17.17 -5.23
N SER A 194 -6.42 17.59 -4.04
CA SER A 194 -7.11 18.63 -3.25
C SER A 194 -7.18 19.96 -3.98
N GLU A 195 -6.09 20.39 -4.62
CA GLU A 195 -6.05 21.63 -5.44
C GLU A 195 -7.03 21.55 -6.61
N LYS A 196 -7.00 20.43 -7.34
CA LYS A 196 -7.90 20.19 -8.47
C LYS A 196 -9.37 20.16 -8.05
N ILE A 197 -9.68 19.51 -6.91
CA ILE A 197 -11.03 19.48 -6.35
C ILE A 197 -11.50 20.88 -5.98
N THR A 198 -10.67 21.67 -5.30
CA THR A 198 -10.99 23.05 -4.91
C THR A 198 -11.28 23.90 -6.14
N ALA A 199 -10.44 23.86 -7.17
CA ALA A 199 -10.64 24.61 -8.40
C ALA A 199 -11.96 24.26 -9.11
N VAL A 200 -12.32 22.96 -9.16
CA VAL A 200 -13.60 22.52 -9.74
C VAL A 200 -14.80 23.04 -8.93
N ILE A 201 -14.71 23.03 -7.60
CA ILE A 201 -15.77 23.51 -6.72
C ILE A 201 -15.93 25.04 -6.87
N GLU A 202 -14.83 25.79 -6.88
CA GLU A 202 -14.85 27.25 -7.05
C GLU A 202 -15.48 27.66 -8.40
N ASP A 203 -15.07 27.03 -9.50
CA ASP A 203 -15.65 27.29 -10.82
C ASP A 203 -17.15 26.96 -10.87
N TRP A 204 -17.56 25.85 -10.26
CA TRP A 204 -18.96 25.47 -10.17
C TRP A 204 -19.78 26.48 -9.34
N LEU A 205 -19.26 26.98 -8.22
CA LEU A 205 -19.93 27.99 -7.39
C LEU A 205 -20.09 29.32 -8.14
N VAL A 206 -19.06 29.76 -8.88
CA VAL A 206 -19.12 30.98 -9.70
C VAL A 206 -20.20 30.84 -10.77
N ARG A 207 -20.23 29.73 -11.51
CA ARG A 207 -21.27 29.49 -12.54
C ARG A 207 -22.68 29.52 -11.95
N ARG A 208 -22.93 28.89 -10.82
CA ARG A 208 -24.23 28.90 -10.14
C ARG A 208 -24.62 30.27 -9.58
N GLY A 209 -23.66 31.05 -9.13
CA GLY A 209 -23.90 32.44 -8.69
C GLY A 209 -24.42 33.31 -9.82
N HIS A 210 -23.86 33.17 -11.01
CA HIS A 210 -24.32 33.90 -12.23
C HIS A 210 -25.72 33.44 -12.69
N GLU A 211 -26.03 32.14 -12.66
CA GLU A 211 -27.36 31.63 -13.03
C GLU A 211 -28.46 32.17 -12.12
N ARG A 212 -28.21 32.29 -10.82
CA ARG A 212 -29.18 32.86 -9.86
C ARG A 212 -29.40 34.37 -10.05
N SER A 213 -28.36 35.09 -10.44
CA SER A 213 -28.46 36.53 -10.72
C SER A 213 -29.23 36.83 -12.02
N CYS A 214 -29.17 35.94 -13.03
CA CYS A 214 -29.93 36.06 -14.26
C CYS A 214 -31.40 35.67 -14.13
N THR A 215 -31.79 34.94 -13.11
CA THR A 215 -33.19 34.48 -12.92
C THR A 215 -34.04 35.50 -12.14
N ILE A 216 -33.46 36.57 -11.59
CA ILE A 216 -34.13 37.60 -10.78
C ILE A 216 -34.36 38.91 -11.60
N ALA A 217 -33.99 38.95 -12.87
CA ALA A 217 -34.24 40.04 -13.79
C ALA A 217 -35.37 39.66 -14.76
#